data_33a9764717c87d8826158ec81bb50283
#
_entry.id   33a9764717c87d8826158ec81bb50283
#
_cell.length_a   1.000
_cell.length_b   1.000
_cell.length_c   1.000
_cell.angle_alpha   90.00
_cell.angle_beta   90.00
_cell.angle_gamma   90.00
#
_symmetry.space_group_name_H-M   'P 1'
#
loop_
_entity.id
_entity.type
_entity.pdbx_description
1 polymer ?
#
loop_
_entity_poly.entity_id
_entity_poly.type
_entity_poly.pdbx_seq_one_letter_code
_entity_poly.pdbx_strand_id
1 'polypeptide(L)'
;MSMFTSFNISASGMTAQQLRSDIISQNIANSNTTRTSDGTPYVRKAVVFTEKTLTGATAIKGANSNGSSFASALRNASGGRLGDGVKVTSVYEDTSTDMNMVYDPSHPCLLYTSD
;
A
#
# COMPACT_ATOMS: atom_id res chain seq x y z
N MET A 1 -9.19 -23.09 -13.10
CA MET A 1 -9.45 -21.96 -12.21
C MET A 1 -10.87 -22.09 -11.68
N SER A 2 -11.06 -22.09 -10.40
CA SER A 2 -12.42 -22.09 -9.86
C SER A 2 -13.00 -20.65 -9.93
N MET A 3 -14.31 -20.57 -9.99
CA MET A 3 -15.05 -19.31 -9.96
C MET A 3 -14.69 -18.51 -8.70
N PHE A 4 -14.48 -19.17 -7.56
CA PHE A 4 -14.09 -18.52 -6.32
C PHE A 4 -12.71 -17.86 -6.38
N THR A 5 -11.78 -18.41 -7.15
CA THR A 5 -10.46 -17.77 -7.36
C THR A 5 -10.61 -16.44 -8.09
N SER A 6 -11.44 -16.37 -9.10
CA SER A 6 -11.73 -15.13 -9.83
C SER A 6 -12.37 -14.09 -8.92
N PHE A 7 -13.32 -14.48 -8.08
CA PHE A 7 -13.91 -13.59 -7.08
C PHE A 7 -12.88 -13.07 -6.08
N ASN A 8 -11.99 -13.94 -5.60
CA ASN A 8 -10.94 -13.54 -4.66
C ASN A 8 -9.98 -12.53 -5.27
N ILE A 9 -9.59 -12.71 -6.52
CA ILE A 9 -8.73 -11.78 -7.23
C ILE A 9 -9.43 -10.42 -7.38
N SER A 10 -10.67 -10.41 -7.81
CA SER A 10 -11.47 -9.19 -7.97
C SER A 10 -11.68 -8.50 -6.63
N ALA A 11 -12.01 -9.24 -5.58
CA ALA A 11 -12.20 -8.70 -4.24
C ALA A 11 -10.91 -8.09 -3.68
N SER A 12 -9.76 -8.71 -3.92
CA SER A 12 -8.46 -8.16 -3.50
C SER A 12 -8.16 -6.83 -4.20
N GLY A 13 -8.45 -6.71 -5.48
CA GLY A 13 -8.32 -5.47 -6.23
C GLY A 13 -9.22 -4.36 -5.69
N MET A 14 -10.48 -4.68 -5.40
CA MET A 14 -11.42 -3.74 -4.81
C MET A 14 -10.98 -3.26 -3.44
N THR A 15 -10.52 -4.16 -2.58
CA THR A 15 -10.02 -3.81 -1.24
C THR A 15 -8.79 -2.91 -1.32
N ALA A 16 -7.86 -3.21 -2.21
CA ALA A 16 -6.67 -2.40 -2.41
C ALA A 16 -7.04 -0.99 -2.91
N GLN A 17 -7.96 -0.87 -3.85
CA GLN A 17 -8.41 0.42 -4.36
C GLN A 17 -9.21 1.21 -3.33
N GLN A 18 -9.97 0.54 -2.47
CA GLN A 18 -10.67 1.20 -1.37
C GLN A 18 -9.69 1.85 -0.40
N LEU A 19 -8.64 1.14 0.00
CA LEU A 19 -7.60 1.72 0.85
C LEU A 19 -6.90 2.89 0.16
N ARG A 20 -6.63 2.78 -1.13
CA ARG A 20 -6.07 3.90 -1.91
C ARG A 20 -6.99 5.12 -1.89
N SER A 21 -8.29 4.92 -2.07
CA SER A 21 -9.27 6.01 -1.98
C SER A 21 -9.28 6.65 -0.60
N ASP A 22 -9.19 5.86 0.46
CA ASP A 22 -9.14 6.35 1.83
C ASP A 22 -7.89 7.22 2.06
N ILE A 23 -6.75 6.78 1.58
CA ILE A 23 -5.49 7.54 1.68
C ILE A 23 -5.56 8.84 0.87
N ILE A 24 -6.11 8.81 -0.34
CA ILE A 24 -6.32 10.01 -1.16
C ILE A 24 -7.26 10.98 -0.45
N SER A 25 -8.33 10.49 0.15
CA SER A 25 -9.27 11.31 0.92
C SER A 25 -8.60 11.97 2.12
N GLN A 26 -7.73 11.26 2.83
CA GLN A 26 -6.92 11.83 3.90
C GLN A 26 -5.99 12.92 3.39
N ASN A 27 -5.34 12.70 2.25
CA ASN A 27 -4.47 13.69 1.64
C ASN A 27 -5.24 14.97 1.25
N ILE A 28 -6.43 14.82 0.68
CA ILE A 28 -7.29 15.95 0.31
C ILE A 28 -7.75 16.69 1.56
N ALA A 29 -8.22 15.97 2.57
CA ALA A 29 -8.69 16.56 3.81
C ALA A 29 -7.60 17.35 4.54
N ASN A 30 -6.35 16.92 4.42
CA ASN A 30 -5.20 17.55 5.06
C ASN A 30 -4.37 18.42 4.12
N SER A 31 -4.87 18.74 2.93
CA SER A 31 -4.11 19.52 1.93
C SER A 31 -3.72 20.92 2.43
N ASN A 32 -4.52 21.49 3.32
CA ASN A 32 -4.28 22.79 3.94
C ASN A 32 -3.81 22.69 5.40
N THR A 33 -3.53 21.50 5.88
CA THR A 33 -3.05 21.31 7.26
C THR A 33 -1.60 21.75 7.37
N THR A 34 -1.36 22.80 8.14
CA THR A 34 -0.04 23.38 8.34
C THR A 34 0.67 22.84 9.57
N ARG A 35 -0.07 22.24 10.48
CA ARG A 35 0.48 21.72 11.74
C ARG A 35 -0.25 20.46 12.16
N THR A 36 0.49 19.39 12.31
CA THR A 36 0.02 18.13 12.88
C THR A 36 0.32 18.10 14.38
N SER A 37 -0.09 17.01 15.05
CA SER A 37 0.25 16.77 16.46
C SER A 37 1.75 16.81 16.75
N ASP A 38 2.56 16.48 15.75
CA ASP A 38 4.03 16.49 15.84
C ASP A 38 4.65 17.87 15.60
N GLY A 39 3.84 18.87 15.29
CA GLY A 39 4.28 20.24 15.04
C GLY A 39 4.80 20.49 13.64
N THR A 40 4.74 19.50 12.76
CA THR A 40 5.16 19.59 11.35
C THR A 40 3.96 19.65 10.42
N PRO A 41 4.10 20.20 9.19
CA PRO A 41 3.04 20.15 8.21
C PRO A 41 2.69 18.71 7.83
N TYR A 42 1.47 18.50 7.36
CA TYR A 42 1.05 17.19 6.87
C TYR A 42 1.82 16.82 5.60
N VAL A 43 2.37 15.62 5.58
CA VAL A 43 3.04 15.06 4.42
C VAL A 43 2.10 14.08 3.73
N ARG A 44 1.95 14.20 2.42
CA ARG A 44 1.08 13.32 1.66
C ARG A 44 1.53 11.87 1.78
N LYS A 45 0.56 10.98 1.84
CA LYS A 45 0.79 9.54 1.91
C LYS A 45 0.51 8.91 0.56
N ALA A 46 1.27 7.90 0.22
CA ALA A 46 1.05 7.09 -0.97
C ALA A 46 1.06 5.62 -0.62
N VAL A 47 0.42 4.84 -1.47
CA VAL A 47 0.22 3.40 -1.26
C VAL A 47 1.05 2.63 -2.27
N VAL A 48 1.73 1.59 -1.81
CA VAL A 48 2.46 0.67 -2.68
C VAL A 48 1.67 -0.62 -2.82
N PHE A 49 1.33 -0.97 -4.05
CA PHE A 49 0.69 -2.23 -4.39
C PHE A 49 1.74 -3.25 -4.82
N THR A 50 1.54 -4.47 -4.42
CA THR A 50 2.32 -5.61 -4.89
C THR A 50 1.41 -6.77 -5.25
N GLU A 51 1.92 -7.65 -6.07
CA GLU A 51 1.24 -8.89 -6.39
C GLU A 51 1.08 -9.73 -5.12
N LYS A 52 -0.12 -10.26 -4.96
CA LYS A 52 -0.39 -11.25 -3.93
C LYS A 52 0.01 -12.61 -4.46
N THR A 53 1.14 -13.11 -4.04
CA THR A 53 1.53 -14.47 -4.31
C THR A 53 0.91 -15.40 -3.26
N LEU A 54 0.30 -16.48 -3.70
CA LEU A 54 -0.05 -17.56 -2.79
C LEU A 54 1.26 -18.14 -2.21
N THR A 55 1.72 -17.55 -1.15
CA THR A 55 2.70 -18.18 -0.26
C THR A 55 2.02 -19.24 0.62
N GLY A 56 0.89 -19.72 0.16
CA GLY A 56 0.14 -20.79 0.83
C GLY A 56 0.65 -22.20 0.58
N ALA A 57 1.66 -22.36 -0.28
CA ALA A 57 2.61 -23.41 -0.03
C ALA A 57 3.49 -22.93 1.12
N THR A 58 2.90 -22.79 2.29
CA THR A 58 3.65 -22.88 3.53
C THR A 58 4.70 -23.91 3.25
N ALA A 59 5.94 -23.50 3.26
CA ALA A 59 7.02 -24.42 3.30
C ALA A 59 6.58 -25.54 4.23
N ILE A 60 6.27 -26.69 3.67
CA ILE A 60 6.29 -27.91 4.45
C ILE A 60 7.71 -27.93 4.94
N LYS A 61 7.92 -27.44 6.16
CA LYS A 61 9.20 -27.54 6.85
C LYS A 61 9.53 -29.02 6.90
N GLY A 62 10.30 -29.49 5.97
CA GLY A 62 10.66 -30.90 5.87
C GLY A 62 11.07 -31.37 4.48
N ALA A 63 10.92 -30.53 3.47
CA ALA A 63 11.47 -30.88 2.17
C ALA A 63 12.93 -30.45 2.13
N ASN A 64 13.80 -31.42 2.11
CA ASN A 64 15.24 -31.25 1.87
C ASN A 64 15.50 -30.23 0.76
N SER A 65 16.47 -29.39 1.01
CA SER A 65 16.88 -28.23 0.20
C SER A 65 17.35 -28.57 -1.24
N ASN A 66 17.16 -29.79 -1.72
CA ASN A 66 17.63 -30.25 -3.04
C ASN A 66 16.52 -30.79 -3.95
N GLY A 67 15.27 -30.65 -3.57
CA GLY A 67 14.17 -31.10 -4.42
C GLY A 67 13.24 -29.94 -4.72
N SER A 68 13.00 -29.68 -5.99
CA SER A 68 11.81 -28.95 -6.39
C SER A 68 10.61 -29.55 -5.64
N SER A 69 10.04 -28.80 -4.71
CA SER A 69 8.91 -29.32 -3.95
C SER A 69 7.82 -29.73 -4.93
N PHE A 70 7.10 -30.79 -4.64
CA PHE A 70 5.95 -31.24 -5.45
C PHE A 70 5.01 -30.06 -5.75
N ALA A 71 4.87 -29.13 -4.82
CA ALA A 71 4.07 -27.92 -5.01
C ALA A 71 4.62 -27.00 -6.11
N SER A 72 5.94 -26.86 -6.24
CA SER A 72 6.53 -26.07 -7.32
C SER A 72 6.44 -26.80 -8.67
N ALA A 73 6.60 -28.11 -8.67
CA ALA A 73 6.40 -28.91 -9.87
C ALA A 73 4.94 -28.88 -10.35
N LEU A 74 3.98 -28.95 -9.43
CA LEU A 74 2.56 -28.82 -9.72
C LEU A 74 2.20 -27.43 -10.23
N ARG A 75 2.79 -26.38 -9.67
CA ARG A 75 2.66 -25.01 -10.16
C ARG A 75 3.12 -24.86 -11.59
N ASN A 76 4.29 -25.38 -11.90
CA ASN A 76 4.84 -25.31 -13.24
C ASN A 76 4.01 -26.12 -14.24
N ALA A 77 3.49 -27.26 -13.82
CA ALA A 77 2.64 -28.12 -14.65
C ALA A 77 1.23 -27.53 -14.88
N SER A 78 0.72 -26.76 -13.93
CA SER A 78 -0.60 -26.11 -14.05
C SER A 78 -0.58 -24.77 -14.82
N GLY A 79 0.53 -24.49 -15.51
CA GLY A 79 0.62 -23.33 -16.41
C GLY A 79 0.90 -22.00 -15.71
N GLY A 80 1.69 -22.06 -14.64
CA GLY A 80 2.22 -20.86 -13.99
C GLY A 80 1.12 -19.84 -13.71
N ARG A 81 0.42 -19.96 -12.61
CA ARG A 81 -0.53 -18.94 -12.19
C ARG A 81 0.21 -17.64 -11.90
N LEU A 82 0.14 -16.75 -12.86
CA LEU A 82 0.55 -15.37 -12.67
C LEU A 82 -0.54 -14.68 -11.83
N GLY A 83 -0.22 -14.43 -10.57
CA GLY A 83 -1.00 -13.54 -9.73
C GLY A 83 -2.27 -14.12 -9.11
N ASP A 84 -2.33 -14.05 -7.80
CA ASP A 84 -3.54 -14.37 -7.03
C ASP A 84 -4.25 -13.11 -6.51
N GLY A 85 -3.96 -11.98 -7.12
CA GLY A 85 -4.52 -10.69 -6.79
C GLY A 85 -3.47 -9.65 -6.39
N VAL A 86 -3.94 -8.59 -5.76
CA VAL A 86 -3.15 -7.43 -5.35
C VAL A 86 -3.24 -7.26 -3.84
N LYS A 87 -2.15 -6.87 -3.22
CA LYS A 87 -2.14 -6.48 -1.81
C LYS A 87 -1.44 -5.14 -1.63
N VAL A 88 -1.83 -4.42 -0.60
CA VAL A 88 -1.10 -3.25 -0.16
C VAL A 88 0.05 -3.71 0.72
N THR A 89 1.26 -3.39 0.31
CA THR A 89 2.48 -3.76 1.05
C THR A 89 2.81 -2.73 2.10
N SER A 90 2.70 -1.46 1.74
CA SER A 90 3.05 -0.36 2.63
C SER A 90 2.34 0.92 2.25
N VAL A 91 2.18 1.78 3.23
CA VAL A 91 1.81 3.18 3.05
C VAL A 91 3.03 3.98 3.46
N TYR A 92 3.53 4.83 2.59
CA TYR A 92 4.71 5.65 2.87
C TYR A 92 4.39 7.14 2.77
N GLU A 93 5.16 7.94 3.46
CA GLU A 93 5.10 9.39 3.39
C GLU A 93 6.08 9.90 2.33
N ASP A 94 5.61 10.77 1.48
CA ASP A 94 6.43 11.36 0.43
C ASP A 94 7.21 12.55 0.98
N THR A 95 8.44 12.29 1.38
CA THR A 95 9.36 13.31 1.87
C THR A 95 10.26 13.90 0.77
N SER A 96 10.16 13.39 -0.45
CA SER A 96 11.01 13.80 -1.56
C SER A 96 10.47 14.99 -2.33
N THR A 97 9.15 15.23 -2.25
CA THR A 97 8.51 16.34 -2.94
C THR A 97 8.46 17.55 -2.02
N ASP A 98 8.96 18.68 -2.50
CA ASP A 98 8.93 19.93 -1.76
C ASP A 98 7.49 20.40 -1.54
N MET A 99 7.21 20.88 -0.34
CA MET A 99 5.92 21.45 -0.01
C MET A 99 5.80 22.85 -0.60
N ASN A 100 4.59 23.19 -1.05
CA ASN A 100 4.29 24.52 -1.53
C ASN A 100 4.29 25.50 -0.35
N MET A 101 5.26 26.42 -0.35
CA MET A 101 5.33 27.47 0.66
C MET A 101 4.43 28.63 0.27
N VAL A 102 3.43 28.88 1.08
CA VAL A 102 2.56 30.06 0.94
C VAL A 102 2.81 30.99 2.12
N TYR A 103 3.19 32.22 1.80
CA TYR A 103 3.35 33.27 2.80
C TYR A 103 1.97 33.94 3.04
N ASP A 104 1.41 33.68 4.20
CA ASP A 104 0.19 34.33 4.64
C ASP A 104 0.36 34.87 6.07
N PRO A 105 0.64 36.18 6.23
CA PRO A 105 0.87 36.75 7.56
C PRO A 105 -0.38 36.79 8.45
N SER A 106 -1.57 36.61 7.86
CA SER A 106 -2.82 36.54 8.62
C SER A 106 -3.12 35.14 9.17
N HIS A 107 -2.32 34.14 8.80
CA HIS A 107 -2.55 32.78 9.24
C HIS A 107 -2.31 32.65 10.75
N PRO A 108 -3.21 31.98 11.50
CA PRO A 108 -3.10 31.87 12.96
C PRO A 108 -1.80 31.28 13.47
N CYS A 109 -1.19 30.35 12.73
CA CYS A 109 0.08 29.75 13.10
C CYS A 109 1.25 30.73 13.07
N LEU A 110 1.24 31.70 12.17
CA LEU A 110 2.25 32.75 12.09
C LEU A 110 2.10 33.78 13.21
N LEU A 111 0.89 34.04 13.66
CA LEU A 111 0.62 34.94 14.77
C LEU A 111 1.18 34.43 16.10
N TYR A 112 1.28 33.11 16.26
CA TYR A 112 1.88 32.47 17.44
C TYR A 112 3.40 32.40 17.41
N THR A 113 4.00 32.48 16.24
CA THR A 113 5.46 32.35 16.08
C THR A 113 6.18 33.69 16.01
N SER A 114 5.46 34.80 16.02
CA SER A 114 6.03 36.15 15.97
C SER A 114 6.39 36.73 17.34
N ASP A 115 6.24 35.94 18.37
CA ASP A 115 6.73 36.28 19.71
C ASP A 115 8.22 35.85 19.85
#